data_f5c32b066b9c5bb7131720e15cf5e390
#
_entry.id   f5c32b066b9c5bb7131720e15cf5e390
#
_cell.length_a   1.000
_cell.length_b   1.000
_cell.length_c   1.000
_cell.angle_alpha   90.00
_cell.angle_beta   90.00
_cell.angle_gamma   90.00
#
_symmetry.space_group_name_H-M   'P 1'
#
loop_
_entity.id
_entity.type
_entity.pdbx_description
1 polymer ?
#
loop_
_entity_poly.entity_id
_entity_poly.type
_entity_poly.pdbx_seq_one_letter_code
_entity_poly.pdbx_strand_id
1 'polypeptide(L)' 'MTGLLFSAGKAILRLTSSLPYLVVFTPQTRPYFCVEPVSHVSNAIQMGDPAAHGLVALAAGDTLDAWMTIEAAPA' A
#
# COMPACT_ATOMS: atom_id res chain seq x y z
N MET A 1 -3.96 -10.47 1.90
CA MET A 1 -3.86 -9.43 2.95
C MET A 1 -2.40 -9.09 3.20
N THR A 2 -2.10 -7.84 3.35
CA THR A 2 -0.74 -7.33 3.54
C THR A 2 -0.68 -6.51 4.80
N GLY A 3 0.42 -6.59 5.54
CA GLY A 3 0.57 -5.84 6.78
C GLY A 3 1.98 -5.37 7.01
N LEU A 4 2.11 -4.29 7.76
CA LEU A 4 3.38 -3.70 8.16
C LEU A 4 3.29 -3.24 9.60
N LEU A 5 4.32 -3.56 10.39
CA LEU A 5 4.47 -3.07 11.75
C LEU A 5 5.70 -2.18 11.81
N PHE A 6 5.54 -0.96 12.30
CA PHE A 6 6.66 -0.02 12.33
C PHE A 6 6.54 0.96 13.50
N SER A 7 7.67 1.56 13.86
CA SER A 7 7.74 2.59 14.89
C SER A 7 7.71 3.96 14.25
N ALA A 8 6.95 4.87 14.82
CA ALA A 8 6.89 6.26 14.39
C ALA A 8 6.87 7.15 15.64
N GLY A 9 8.02 7.73 15.99
CA GLY A 9 8.16 8.54 17.19
C GLY A 9 7.90 7.72 18.45
N LYS A 10 6.88 8.11 19.22
CA LYS A 10 6.51 7.44 20.48
C LYS A 10 5.37 6.43 20.29
N ALA A 11 5.10 6.03 19.07
CA ALA A 11 4.03 5.10 18.78
C ALA A 11 4.53 3.91 17.98
N ILE A 12 3.86 2.78 18.14
CA ILE A 12 3.98 1.63 17.26
C ILE A 12 2.71 1.58 16.44
N LEU A 13 2.88 1.49 15.13
CA LEU A 13 1.78 1.47 14.19
C LEU A 13 1.72 0.14 13.48
N ARG A 14 0.51 -0.42 13.37
CA ARG A 14 0.24 -1.59 12.54
C ARG A 14 -0.71 -1.18 11.43
N LEU A 15 -0.28 -1.40 10.19
CA LEU A 15 -1.10 -1.18 9.02
C LEU A 15 -1.41 -2.52 8.38
N THR A 16 -2.69 -2.77 8.09
CA THR A 16 -3.14 -3.95 7.35
C THR A 16 -4.03 -3.53 6.21
N SER A 17 -4.02 -4.28 5.13
CA SER A 17 -4.80 -3.96 3.94
C SER A 17 -5.18 -5.22 3.19
N SER A 18 -6.31 -5.16 2.48
CA SER A 18 -6.71 -6.19 1.52
C SER A 18 -5.86 -6.16 0.26
N LEU A 19 -5.16 -5.05 -0.02
CA LEU A 19 -4.33 -4.92 -1.20
C LEU A 19 -3.01 -5.68 -1.02
N PRO A 20 -2.43 -6.20 -2.12
CA PRO A 20 -1.32 -7.15 -2.03
C PRO A 20 0.06 -6.51 -1.85
N TYR A 21 0.22 -5.23 -2.10
CA TYR A 21 1.53 -4.58 -2.09
C TYR A 21 1.54 -3.34 -1.21
N LEU A 22 2.74 -2.97 -0.74
CA LEU A 22 2.98 -1.74 0.00
C LEU A 22 4.08 -0.95 -0.68
N VAL A 23 3.87 0.36 -0.78
CA VAL A 23 4.90 1.32 -1.20
C VAL A 23 5.27 2.16 0.02
N VAL A 24 6.57 2.28 0.27
CA VAL A 24 7.08 3.19 1.30
C VAL A 24 7.81 4.32 0.58
N PHE A 25 7.39 5.53 0.83
CA PHE A 25 7.94 6.72 0.20
C PHE A 25 8.50 7.67 1.28
N THR A 26 9.77 8.03 1.14
CA THR A 26 10.45 8.93 2.06
C THR A 26 10.94 10.15 1.28
N PRO A 27 10.18 11.26 1.27
CA PRO A 27 10.63 12.47 0.57
C PRO A 27 11.87 13.06 1.24
N GLN A 28 12.87 13.43 0.44
CA GLN A 28 14.17 13.86 0.95
C GLN A 28 14.11 15.15 1.74
N THR A 29 13.18 16.03 1.40
CA THR A 29 13.13 17.39 1.96
C THR A 29 12.00 17.60 2.95
N ARG A 30 11.30 16.53 3.35
CA ARG A 30 10.14 16.61 4.23
C ARG A 30 10.33 15.72 5.46
N PRO A 31 9.79 16.13 6.63
CA PRO A 31 9.95 15.36 7.87
C PRO A 31 8.90 14.26 8.03
N TYR A 32 8.51 13.60 6.96
CA TYR A 32 7.51 12.52 7.02
C TYR A 32 7.85 11.42 6.03
N PHE A 33 7.20 10.30 6.18
CA PHE A 33 7.21 9.22 5.19
C PHE A 33 5.78 8.72 4.98
N CYS A 34 5.57 8.06 3.85
CA CYS A 34 4.27 7.51 3.50
C CYS A 34 4.36 6.00 3.41
N VAL A 35 3.32 5.31 3.90
CA VAL A 35 3.14 3.87 3.71
C VAL A 35 1.82 3.69 2.98
N GLU A 36 1.88 3.17 1.77
CA GLU A 36 0.74 3.16 0.86
C GLU A 36 0.42 1.75 0.41
N PRO A 37 -0.71 1.17 0.83
CA PRO A 37 -1.19 -0.07 0.22
C PRO A 37 -1.62 0.20 -1.22
N VAL A 38 -1.21 -0.67 -2.14
CA VAL A 38 -1.50 -0.51 -3.56
C VAL A 38 -1.88 -1.86 -4.16
N SER A 39 -2.67 -1.80 -5.24
CA SER A 39 -3.15 -3.00 -5.93
C SER A 39 -2.08 -3.66 -6.79
N HIS A 40 -1.13 -2.89 -7.28
CA HIS A 40 -0.12 -3.39 -8.22
C HIS A 40 1.22 -2.70 -7.97
N VAL A 41 2.29 -3.33 -8.46
CA VAL A 41 3.64 -2.77 -8.31
C VAL A 41 3.78 -1.52 -9.18
N SER A 42 4.72 -0.65 -8.82
CA SER A 42 5.00 0.55 -9.59
C SER A 42 5.35 0.19 -11.02
N ASN A 43 4.79 0.95 -11.97
CA ASN A 43 5.02 0.77 -13.40
C ASN A 43 4.52 -0.58 -13.96
N ALA A 44 3.57 -1.23 -13.29
CA ALA A 44 3.05 -2.53 -13.73
C ALA A 44 2.47 -2.49 -15.14
N ILE A 45 1.87 -1.37 -15.54
CA ILE A 45 1.23 -1.23 -16.86
C ILE A 45 2.23 -1.36 -18.01
N GLN A 46 3.51 -1.09 -17.78
CA GLN A 46 4.56 -1.20 -18.79
C GLN A 46 5.33 -2.52 -18.73
N MET A 47 4.97 -3.40 -17.80
CA MET A 47 5.62 -4.70 -17.69
C MET A 47 5.05 -5.69 -18.71
N GLY A 48 5.80 -6.73 -19.01
CA GLY A 48 5.41 -7.73 -20.01
C GLY A 48 4.13 -8.48 -19.66
N ASP A 49 3.82 -8.60 -18.37
CA ASP A 49 2.57 -9.22 -17.90
C ASP A 49 2.05 -8.38 -16.73
N PRO A 50 1.31 -7.29 -17.00
CA PRO A 50 0.84 -6.41 -15.95
C PRO A 50 -0.03 -7.12 -14.90
N ALA A 51 -0.84 -8.09 -15.30
CA ALA A 51 -1.72 -8.81 -14.38
C ALA A 51 -0.92 -9.64 -13.37
N ALA A 52 0.21 -10.20 -13.77
CA ALA A 52 1.10 -10.95 -12.87
C ALA A 52 1.72 -10.04 -11.81
N HIS A 53 1.71 -8.72 -12.02
CA HIS A 53 2.22 -7.71 -11.10
C HIS A 53 1.09 -6.96 -10.39
N GLY A 54 -0.10 -7.54 -10.36
CA GLY A 54 -1.23 -7.04 -9.60
C GLY A 54 -2.16 -6.07 -10.31
N LEU A 55 -1.86 -5.68 -11.54
CA LEU A 55 -2.72 -4.76 -12.29
C LEU A 55 -4.08 -5.41 -12.55
N VAL A 56 -5.14 -4.71 -12.18
CA VAL A 56 -6.51 -5.16 -12.36
C VAL A 56 -7.15 -4.33 -13.47
N ALA A 57 -7.68 -4.99 -14.49
CA ALA A 57 -8.45 -4.33 -15.54
C ALA A 57 -9.92 -4.36 -15.17
N LEU A 58 -10.56 -3.19 -15.14
CA LEU A 58 -11.98 -3.05 -14.83
C LEU A 58 -12.75 -2.74 -16.10
N ALA A 59 -13.80 -3.54 -16.36
CA ALA A 59 -14.75 -3.20 -17.40
C ALA A 59 -15.69 -2.08 -16.91
N ALA A 60 -16.40 -1.45 -17.84
CA ALA A 60 -17.37 -0.43 -17.48
C ALA A 60 -18.45 -1.02 -16.54
N GLY A 61 -18.68 -0.35 -15.42
CA GLY A 61 -19.61 -0.80 -14.39
C GLY A 61 -19.03 -1.72 -13.33
N ASP A 62 -17.81 -2.22 -13.52
CA ASP A 62 -17.13 -3.03 -12.51
C ASP A 62 -16.55 -2.16 -11.40
N THR A 63 -16.36 -2.75 -10.23
CA THR A 63 -15.76 -2.07 -9.06
C THR A 63 -14.61 -2.88 -8.50
N LEU A 64 -13.64 -2.18 -7.92
CA LEU A 64 -12.59 -2.78 -7.12
C LEU A 64 -12.71 -2.19 -5.71
N ASP A 65 -13.01 -3.04 -4.73
CA ASP A 65 -13.11 -2.62 -3.34
C ASP A 65 -11.84 -2.99 -2.58
N ALA A 66 -11.43 -2.10 -1.70
CA ALA A 66 -10.27 -2.32 -0.86
C ALA A 66 -10.50 -1.71 0.51
N TRP A 67 -9.77 -2.23 1.51
CA TRP A 67 -9.80 -1.70 2.85
C TRP A 67 -8.39 -1.58 3.40
N MET A 68 -8.24 -0.69 4.37
CA MET A 68 -7.01 -0.49 5.12
C MET A 68 -7.37 -0.22 6.58
N THR A 69 -6.58 -0.79 7.48
CA THR A 69 -6.72 -0.53 8.91
C THR A 69 -5.38 -0.05 9.46
N ILE A 70 -5.44 0.97 10.28
CA ILE A 70 -4.27 1.47 11.01
C ILE A 70 -4.58 1.37 12.51
N GLU A 71 -3.72 0.66 13.24
CA GLU A 71 -3.79 0.56 14.69
C GLU A 71 -2.56 1.23 15.29
N ALA A 72 -2.76 2.00 16.35
CA ALA A 72 -1.68 2.70 17.03
C ALA A 72 -1.65 2.30 18.50
N ALA A 73 -0.44 2.12 19.01
CA ALA A 73 -0.21 1.85 20.43
C ALA A 73 1.01 2.65 20.89
N PRO A 74 1.11 2.97 22.20
CA PRO A 74 2.30 3.60 22.73
C PRO A 74 3.52 2.68 22.56
N ALA A 75 4.63 3.28 22.22
CA ALA A 75 5.89 2.56 22.11
C ALA A 75 6.46 2.24 23.48
#